data_d1a090a2a3b546ee7d6d4c87fa02a064
#
_entry.id   d1a090a2a3b546ee7d6d4c87fa02a064
#
_cell.length_a   1.000
_cell.length_b   1.000
_cell.length_c   1.000
_cell.angle_alpha   90.00
_cell.angle_beta   90.00
_cell.angle_gamma   90.00
#
_symmetry.space_group_name_H-M   'P 1'
#
loop_
_entity.id
_entity.type
_entity.pdbx_description
1 polymer ?
#
loop_
_entity_poly.entity_id
_entity_poly.type
_entity_poly.pdbx_seq_one_letter_code
_entity_poly.pdbx_strand_id
1 'polypeptide(L)'
;MTTPSDQPPLTILIAADTYPPHINGAAQFSYRLANGMSGRGHNVHVLACRADDGASFTEFRSEATVHRLRSHGVFTHEYFRICFPWEIKKEIGLLFDRIKPDVVHIQSHYMIGEHVLYEAAKRGIRIVATNHFMPENLNPFLPFPQWFKDIIGKISWKDMGKVMGQADVVTTPTPLAAKAMHQHAFLHKVLPLSNGIDSAAYELQPGEVIEPHAHPTVVFVGRLAEEKHVDVLINAVSKTPAELNVHLEIVGGGEVHAALEAQAERLGLGERVKFLGLASDEDLREAYIKADLFCMPGTAELQSLVTLEAMSASTPVLLADAMALPHLVRDGENGYLFTPNDSDDLAAKITRILQLPAEERAAMGQASRRMVEPHSIEGTLQTFEDLYRGASYDDKAL
;
A
#
# COMPACT_ATOMS: atom_id res chain seq x y z
N MET A 1 -3.92 2.97 25.16
CA MET A 1 -3.92 4.45 25.29
C MET A 1 -2.49 4.85 25.60
N THR A 2 -1.74 5.32 24.61
CA THR A 2 -0.39 5.84 24.78
C THR A 2 -0.47 7.16 25.54
N THR A 3 0.36 7.32 26.57
CA THR A 3 0.55 8.61 27.26
C THR A 3 1.03 9.65 26.24
N PRO A 4 0.47 10.88 26.21
CA PRO A 4 1.01 11.96 25.41
C PRO A 4 2.50 12.12 25.75
N SER A 5 3.36 12.23 24.74
CA SER A 5 4.80 12.51 24.98
C SER A 5 4.88 13.85 25.74
N ASP A 6 5.75 13.93 26.74
CA ASP A 6 6.04 15.18 27.48
C ASP A 6 6.66 16.29 26.59
N GLN A 7 6.84 16.00 25.30
CA GLN A 7 7.44 16.91 24.33
C GLN A 7 6.36 17.77 23.63
N PRO A 8 6.68 19.02 23.26
CA PRO A 8 5.73 19.91 22.62
C PRO A 8 5.23 19.35 21.26
N PRO A 9 3.96 19.63 20.92
CA PRO A 9 3.41 19.22 19.64
C PRO A 9 4.17 19.87 18.46
N LEU A 10 4.31 19.11 17.37
CA LEU A 10 4.91 19.59 16.13
C LEU A 10 3.81 20.05 15.17
N THR A 11 4.13 21.01 14.31
CA THR A 11 3.39 21.29 13.08
C THR A 11 4.00 20.49 11.95
N ILE A 12 3.28 19.48 11.47
CA ILE A 12 3.74 18.51 10.46
C ILE A 12 3.05 18.81 9.13
N LEU A 13 3.82 18.95 8.05
CA LEU A 13 3.29 19.04 6.68
C LEU A 13 3.57 17.75 5.93
N ILE A 14 2.54 16.98 5.64
CA ILE A 14 2.62 15.78 4.79
C ILE A 14 2.29 16.18 3.35
N ALA A 15 3.21 15.95 2.42
CA ALA A 15 3.03 16.24 1.00
C ALA A 15 2.86 14.93 0.23
N ALA A 16 1.67 14.70 -0.31
CA ALA A 16 1.29 13.48 -1.00
C ALA A 16 0.63 13.78 -2.34
N ASP A 17 1.07 13.12 -3.42
CA ASP A 17 0.40 13.27 -4.73
C ASP A 17 -1.02 12.68 -4.71
N THR A 18 -1.22 11.63 -3.88
CA THR A 18 -2.53 11.00 -3.68
C THR A 18 -2.92 10.99 -2.19
N TYR A 19 -4.16 11.33 -1.90
CA TYR A 19 -4.78 11.33 -0.56
C TYR A 19 -6.28 11.05 -0.70
N PRO A 20 -6.97 10.45 0.27
CA PRO A 20 -8.41 10.19 0.12
C PRO A 20 -9.19 11.41 -0.43
N PRO A 21 -10.07 11.22 -1.43
CA PRO A 21 -10.76 9.97 -1.78
C PRO A 21 -10.03 9.02 -2.75
N HIS A 22 -8.78 9.27 -3.14
CA HIS A 22 -8.04 8.32 -3.96
C HIS A 22 -7.82 7.00 -3.21
N ILE A 23 -8.06 5.87 -3.90
CA ILE A 23 -7.97 4.52 -3.33
C ILE A 23 -6.70 3.85 -3.83
N ASN A 24 -5.59 4.01 -3.08
CA ASN A 24 -4.33 3.30 -3.29
C ASN A 24 -3.51 3.24 -1.99
N GLY A 25 -2.48 2.39 -1.96
CA GLY A 25 -1.66 2.16 -0.76
C GLY A 25 -0.96 3.41 -0.22
N ALA A 26 -0.47 4.30 -1.09
CA ALA A 26 0.18 5.55 -0.69
C ALA A 26 -0.81 6.55 -0.06
N ALA A 27 -2.03 6.65 -0.62
CA ALA A 27 -3.08 7.49 -0.06
C ALA A 27 -3.52 6.99 1.32
N GLN A 28 -3.69 5.67 1.47
CA GLN A 28 -4.06 5.06 2.76
C GLN A 28 -2.95 5.22 3.80
N PHE A 29 -1.68 5.04 3.42
CA PHE A 29 -0.57 5.31 4.32
C PHE A 29 -0.56 6.78 4.77
N SER A 30 -0.67 7.72 3.84
CA SER A 30 -0.67 9.16 4.15
C SER A 30 -1.82 9.53 5.09
N TYR A 31 -3.00 8.92 4.92
CA TYR A 31 -4.14 9.08 5.81
C TYR A 31 -3.88 8.50 7.21
N ARG A 32 -3.41 7.24 7.28
CA ARG A 32 -3.09 6.57 8.57
C ARG A 32 -2.02 7.33 9.34
N LEU A 33 -0.99 7.84 8.64
CA LEU A 33 0.06 8.66 9.22
C LEU A 33 -0.50 9.98 9.77
N ALA A 34 -1.32 10.70 8.98
CA ALA A 34 -1.94 11.95 9.41
C ALA A 34 -2.84 11.74 10.64
N ASN A 35 -3.69 10.72 10.60
CA ASN A 35 -4.59 10.36 11.69
C ASN A 35 -3.81 9.97 12.97
N GLY A 36 -2.77 9.15 12.84
CA GLY A 36 -1.94 8.73 13.95
C GLY A 36 -1.18 9.89 14.60
N MET A 37 -0.61 10.78 13.79
CA MET A 37 0.10 11.96 14.29
C MET A 37 -0.85 12.97 14.95
N SER A 38 -2.04 13.17 14.39
CA SER A 38 -3.09 13.99 14.99
C SER A 38 -3.55 13.39 16.32
N GLY A 39 -3.76 12.07 16.40
CA GLY A 39 -4.10 11.36 17.63
C GLY A 39 -3.04 11.46 18.73
N ARG A 40 -1.78 11.73 18.37
CA ARG A 40 -0.65 12.00 19.29
C ARG A 40 -0.54 13.49 19.68
N GLY A 41 -1.48 14.33 19.22
CA GLY A 41 -1.58 15.73 19.58
C GLY A 41 -0.79 16.70 18.70
N HIS A 42 -0.24 16.25 17.57
CA HIS A 42 0.44 17.12 16.60
C HIS A 42 -0.56 17.92 15.77
N ASN A 43 -0.12 19.09 15.27
CA ASN A 43 -0.85 19.89 14.30
C ASN A 43 -0.52 19.41 12.88
N VAL A 44 -1.43 18.65 12.28
CA VAL A 44 -1.17 17.99 10.99
C VAL A 44 -1.81 18.74 9.84
N HIS A 45 -1.01 19.07 8.86
CA HIS A 45 -1.41 19.59 7.56
C HIS A 45 -1.06 18.60 6.45
N VAL A 46 -1.98 18.39 5.52
CA VAL A 46 -1.74 17.57 4.33
C VAL A 46 -1.84 18.45 3.09
N LEU A 47 -0.88 18.34 2.19
CA LEU A 47 -0.88 18.98 0.88
C LEU A 47 -1.02 17.90 -0.19
N ALA A 48 -2.12 17.94 -0.96
CA ALA A 48 -2.41 16.90 -1.95
C ALA A 48 -3.07 17.47 -3.21
N CYS A 49 -3.05 16.68 -4.30
CA CYS A 49 -3.85 16.99 -5.49
C CYS A 49 -5.34 16.99 -5.17
N ARG A 50 -6.11 17.84 -5.87
CA ARG A 50 -7.57 17.69 -5.97
C ARG A 50 -7.90 16.36 -6.68
N ALA A 51 -9.03 15.79 -6.31
CA ALA A 51 -9.58 14.61 -7.01
C ALA A 51 -10.37 14.98 -8.27
N ASP A 52 -10.76 16.25 -8.42
CA ASP A 52 -11.55 16.81 -9.50
C ASP A 52 -10.91 18.08 -10.07
N ASP A 53 -11.50 18.66 -11.12
CA ASP A 53 -11.03 19.92 -11.68
C ASP A 53 -11.53 21.11 -10.86
N GLY A 54 -10.73 22.17 -10.81
CA GLY A 54 -11.08 23.41 -10.11
C GLY A 54 -9.91 24.11 -9.44
N ALA A 55 -10.20 25.23 -8.77
CA ALA A 55 -9.20 25.99 -8.02
C ALA A 55 -8.79 25.27 -6.74
N SER A 56 -7.58 25.53 -6.23
CA SER A 56 -7.11 25.04 -4.94
C SER A 56 -8.07 25.45 -3.81
N PHE A 57 -8.22 24.61 -2.81
CA PHE A 57 -9.03 24.88 -1.62
C PHE A 57 -8.47 24.19 -0.40
N THR A 58 -8.98 24.56 0.78
CA THR A 58 -8.64 23.92 2.05
C THR A 58 -9.88 23.30 2.66
N GLU A 59 -9.78 22.08 3.13
CA GLU A 59 -10.81 21.37 3.88
C GLU A 59 -10.30 21.00 5.27
N PHE A 60 -11.19 21.03 6.25
CA PHE A 60 -10.91 20.64 7.62
C PHE A 60 -11.48 19.25 7.85
N ARG A 61 -10.63 18.30 8.16
CA ARG A 61 -10.97 16.91 8.45
C ARG A 61 -10.57 16.56 9.88
N SER A 62 -11.07 15.46 10.39
CA SER A 62 -10.75 15.03 11.75
C SER A 62 -9.27 14.76 11.97
N GLU A 63 -8.61 14.23 10.95
CA GLU A 63 -7.20 13.83 10.98
C GLU A 63 -6.22 14.95 10.60
N ALA A 64 -6.64 15.95 9.83
CA ALA A 64 -5.74 17.01 9.35
C ALA A 64 -6.47 18.20 8.73
N THR A 65 -5.76 19.33 8.62
CA THR A 65 -6.14 20.39 7.67
C THR A 65 -5.57 20.04 6.30
N VAL A 66 -6.43 19.72 5.33
CA VAL A 66 -6.04 19.26 4.00
C VAL A 66 -6.07 20.40 2.99
N HIS A 67 -4.94 20.70 2.36
CA HIS A 67 -4.79 21.71 1.32
C HIS A 67 -4.79 21.02 -0.04
N ARG A 68 -5.87 21.20 -0.79
CA ARG A 68 -6.05 20.63 -2.13
C ARG A 68 -5.53 21.58 -3.20
N LEU A 69 -4.45 21.17 -3.87
CA LEU A 69 -3.88 21.94 -4.98
C LEU A 69 -4.65 21.67 -6.26
N ARG A 70 -4.79 22.71 -7.09
CA ARG A 70 -5.28 22.55 -8.45
C ARG A 70 -4.50 21.47 -9.18
N SER A 71 -5.22 20.58 -9.84
CA SER A 71 -4.65 19.45 -10.54
C SER A 71 -5.41 19.18 -11.84
N HIS A 72 -4.77 18.45 -12.75
CA HIS A 72 -5.30 18.12 -14.06
C HIS A 72 -5.28 16.60 -14.24
N GLY A 73 -6.36 16.04 -14.77
CA GLY A 73 -6.44 14.62 -15.10
C GLY A 73 -5.46 14.24 -16.20
N VAL A 74 -4.91 13.02 -16.11
CA VAL A 74 -4.04 12.46 -17.15
C VAL A 74 -4.88 11.56 -18.04
N PHE A 75 -4.89 11.83 -19.35
CA PHE A 75 -5.74 11.13 -20.33
C PHE A 75 -5.55 9.61 -20.34
N THR A 76 -4.38 9.12 -19.97
CA THR A 76 -4.06 7.69 -19.98
C THR A 76 -4.38 6.97 -18.66
N HIS A 77 -4.86 7.70 -17.63
CA HIS A 77 -5.09 7.11 -16.32
C HIS A 77 -6.16 7.88 -15.54
N GLU A 78 -7.30 7.25 -15.30
CA GLU A 78 -8.49 7.88 -14.71
C GLU A 78 -8.24 8.45 -13.29
N TYR A 79 -7.39 7.80 -12.50
CA TYR A 79 -7.13 8.16 -11.10
C TYR A 79 -5.82 8.92 -10.88
N PHE A 80 -5.05 9.19 -11.93
CA PHE A 80 -3.79 9.91 -11.81
C PHE A 80 -3.97 11.37 -12.21
N ARG A 81 -3.56 12.28 -11.32
CA ARG A 81 -3.67 13.71 -11.54
C ARG A 81 -2.31 14.38 -11.35
N ILE A 82 -2.05 15.42 -12.10
CA ILE A 82 -0.81 16.18 -12.05
C ILE A 82 -1.08 17.64 -11.68
N CYS A 83 -0.17 18.21 -10.89
CA CYS A 83 -0.11 19.64 -10.60
C CYS A 83 0.99 20.28 -11.43
N PHE A 84 0.71 21.36 -12.14
CA PHE A 84 1.77 22.03 -12.88
C PHE A 84 2.61 22.93 -11.96
N PRO A 85 3.95 22.90 -12.07
CA PRO A 85 4.85 23.64 -11.18
C PRO A 85 4.55 25.15 -11.09
N TRP A 86 4.19 25.77 -12.19
CA TRP A 86 3.87 27.21 -12.25
C TRP A 86 2.56 27.58 -11.55
N GLU A 87 1.64 26.62 -11.35
CA GLU A 87 0.38 26.83 -10.62
C GLU A 87 0.59 26.69 -9.12
N ILE A 88 1.38 25.68 -8.67
CA ILE A 88 1.47 25.29 -7.27
C ILE A 88 2.60 25.98 -6.49
N LYS A 89 3.69 26.37 -7.14
CA LYS A 89 4.89 26.89 -6.47
C LYS A 89 4.62 28.08 -5.56
N LYS A 90 3.83 29.05 -6.02
CA LYS A 90 3.47 30.23 -5.21
C LYS A 90 2.57 29.84 -4.04
N GLU A 91 1.62 28.95 -4.26
CA GLU A 91 0.69 28.50 -3.21
C GLU A 91 1.42 27.72 -2.11
N ILE A 92 2.38 26.87 -2.46
CA ILE A 92 3.24 26.15 -1.51
C ILE A 92 4.02 27.16 -0.65
N GLY A 93 4.68 28.16 -1.27
CA GLY A 93 5.41 29.18 -0.53
C GLY A 93 4.55 29.94 0.47
N LEU A 94 3.35 30.37 0.06
CA LEU A 94 2.37 31.04 0.95
C LEU A 94 1.86 30.12 2.06
N LEU A 95 1.70 28.83 1.78
CA LEU A 95 1.34 27.85 2.79
C LEU A 95 2.41 27.75 3.88
N PHE A 96 3.68 27.61 3.50
CA PHE A 96 4.80 27.56 4.46
C PHE A 96 4.85 28.82 5.34
N ASP A 97 4.66 30.00 4.77
CA ASP A 97 4.66 31.25 5.53
C ASP A 97 3.51 31.33 6.55
N ARG A 98 2.37 30.70 6.23
CA ARG A 98 1.17 30.67 7.07
C ARG A 98 1.26 29.64 8.17
N ILE A 99 1.64 28.38 7.87
CA ILE A 99 1.60 27.28 8.85
C ILE A 99 2.92 27.09 9.60
N LYS A 100 4.05 27.55 9.02
CA LYS A 100 5.41 27.45 9.60
C LYS A 100 5.69 26.03 10.11
N PRO A 101 5.75 25.02 9.23
CA PRO A 101 5.91 23.65 9.67
C PRO A 101 7.26 23.44 10.36
N ASP A 102 7.30 22.64 11.43
CA ASP A 102 8.52 22.20 12.09
C ASP A 102 9.22 21.10 11.28
N VAL A 103 8.44 20.29 10.57
CA VAL A 103 8.93 19.21 9.72
C VAL A 103 8.02 19.02 8.51
N VAL A 104 8.61 18.64 7.39
CA VAL A 104 7.87 18.20 6.22
C VAL A 104 8.12 16.71 5.95
N HIS A 105 7.08 16.00 5.54
CA HIS A 105 7.17 14.60 5.12
C HIS A 105 6.65 14.46 3.69
N ILE A 106 7.54 14.28 2.73
CA ILE A 106 7.18 14.06 1.33
C ILE A 106 6.97 12.56 1.07
N GLN A 107 5.88 12.22 0.35
CA GLN A 107 5.49 10.83 0.05
C GLN A 107 5.91 10.40 -1.36
N SER A 108 6.53 11.30 -2.12
CA SER A 108 7.06 11.04 -3.46
C SER A 108 8.11 12.08 -3.84
N HIS A 109 8.88 11.78 -4.90
CA HIS A 109 9.82 12.73 -5.50
C HIS A 109 9.19 13.57 -6.62
N TYR A 110 7.91 13.32 -6.94
CA TYR A 110 7.22 14.04 -8.02
C TYR A 110 6.75 15.43 -7.58
N MET A 111 6.14 16.14 -8.47
CA MET A 111 5.69 17.54 -8.48
C MET A 111 5.45 18.19 -7.10
N ILE A 112 4.51 17.67 -6.30
CA ILE A 112 4.22 18.27 -4.98
C ILE A 112 5.40 18.03 -4.04
N GLY A 113 5.89 16.79 -3.96
CA GLY A 113 7.00 16.42 -3.08
C GLY A 113 8.28 17.19 -3.39
N GLU A 114 8.64 17.32 -4.67
CA GLU A 114 9.82 18.09 -5.10
C GLU A 114 9.73 19.56 -4.68
N HIS A 115 8.58 20.21 -4.91
CA HIS A 115 8.42 21.63 -4.59
C HIS A 115 8.38 21.89 -3.09
N VAL A 116 7.73 21.02 -2.32
CA VAL A 116 7.71 21.07 -0.85
C VAL A 116 9.12 20.88 -0.29
N LEU A 117 9.88 19.92 -0.81
CA LEU A 117 11.26 19.68 -0.42
C LEU A 117 12.13 20.91 -0.64
N TYR A 118 12.10 21.49 -1.84
CA TYR A 118 12.92 22.70 -2.13
C TYR A 118 12.50 23.91 -1.29
N GLU A 119 11.22 24.04 -0.97
CA GLU A 119 10.74 25.13 -0.14
C GLU A 119 11.14 24.95 1.33
N ALA A 120 11.11 23.70 1.83
CA ALA A 120 11.59 23.34 3.16
C ALA A 120 13.10 23.54 3.30
N ALA A 121 13.88 23.08 2.31
CA ALA A 121 15.34 23.22 2.31
C ALA A 121 15.79 24.70 2.37
N LYS A 122 15.12 25.59 1.65
CA LYS A 122 15.40 27.05 1.71
C LYS A 122 15.20 27.65 3.10
N ARG A 123 14.28 27.08 3.90
CA ARG A 123 13.92 27.54 5.23
C ARG A 123 14.67 26.81 6.34
N GLY A 124 15.50 25.81 6.00
CA GLY A 124 16.19 24.96 6.97
C GLY A 124 15.24 24.09 7.80
N ILE A 125 14.09 23.74 7.23
CA ILE A 125 13.09 22.89 7.87
C ILE A 125 13.46 21.43 7.63
N ARG A 126 13.35 20.58 8.65
CA ARG A 126 13.66 19.14 8.59
C ARG A 126 12.77 18.45 7.56
N ILE A 127 13.37 17.55 6.78
CA ILE A 127 12.73 16.85 5.66
C ILE A 127 12.84 15.34 5.87
N VAL A 128 11.69 14.66 5.97
CA VAL A 128 11.57 13.21 5.85
C VAL A 128 10.96 12.88 4.49
N ALA A 129 11.48 11.86 3.81
CA ALA A 129 10.98 11.41 2.52
C ALA A 129 10.65 9.93 2.56
N THR A 130 9.44 9.53 2.16
CA THR A 130 9.06 8.12 1.99
C THR A 130 8.79 7.83 0.52
N ASN A 131 9.40 6.78 0.01
CA ASN A 131 9.11 6.31 -1.35
C ASN A 131 8.07 5.19 -1.32
N HIS A 132 6.95 5.40 -2.01
CA HIS A 132 5.87 4.41 -2.19
C HIS A 132 5.77 3.90 -3.63
N PHE A 133 6.71 4.23 -4.49
CA PHE A 133 6.58 4.01 -5.91
C PHE A 133 7.91 3.58 -6.55
N MET A 134 7.83 2.60 -7.44
CA MET A 134 8.95 2.23 -8.31
C MET A 134 8.64 2.68 -9.74
N PRO A 135 9.60 3.25 -10.47
CA PRO A 135 9.38 3.69 -11.86
C PRO A 135 8.82 2.60 -12.77
N GLU A 136 9.15 1.34 -12.51
CA GLU A 136 8.65 0.18 -13.24
C GLU A 136 7.13 0.01 -13.13
N ASN A 137 6.52 0.52 -12.06
CA ASN A 137 5.06 0.49 -11.89
C ASN A 137 4.31 1.35 -12.92
N LEU A 138 5.01 2.26 -13.62
CA LEU A 138 4.44 3.01 -14.74
C LEU A 138 4.38 2.24 -16.05
N ASN A 139 5.15 1.17 -16.19
CA ASN A 139 5.30 0.44 -17.45
C ASN A 139 3.97 0.00 -18.10
N PRO A 140 2.98 -0.51 -17.35
CA PRO A 140 1.68 -0.89 -17.91
C PRO A 140 0.92 0.30 -18.54
N PHE A 141 1.09 1.50 -17.98
CA PHE A 141 0.34 2.70 -18.38
C PHE A 141 1.01 3.52 -19.49
N LEU A 142 2.23 3.15 -19.90
CA LEU A 142 2.96 3.86 -20.93
C LEU A 142 2.77 3.18 -22.28
N PRO A 143 2.13 3.82 -23.30
CA PRO A 143 1.90 3.24 -24.63
C PRO A 143 3.15 3.31 -25.50
N PHE A 144 4.33 2.98 -24.94
CA PHE A 144 5.62 3.07 -25.61
C PHE A 144 6.31 1.72 -25.70
N PRO A 145 7.24 1.54 -26.69
CA PRO A 145 8.10 0.35 -26.76
C PRO A 145 8.96 0.20 -25.49
N GLN A 146 9.32 -1.05 -25.14
CA GLN A 146 10.06 -1.34 -23.90
C GLN A 146 11.36 -0.54 -23.75
N TRP A 147 12.15 -0.38 -24.82
CA TRP A 147 13.39 0.42 -24.77
C TRP A 147 13.16 1.86 -24.33
N PHE A 148 12.01 2.45 -24.70
CA PHE A 148 11.67 3.82 -24.30
C PHE A 148 11.19 3.89 -22.85
N LYS A 149 10.44 2.87 -22.40
CA LYS A 149 10.04 2.70 -20.98
C LYS A 149 11.28 2.58 -20.10
N ASP A 150 12.29 1.84 -20.52
CA ASP A 150 13.56 1.68 -19.81
C ASP A 150 14.32 3.02 -19.66
N ILE A 151 14.25 3.88 -20.67
CA ILE A 151 14.84 5.23 -20.60
C ILE A 151 14.08 6.09 -19.60
N ILE A 152 12.74 6.09 -19.65
CA ILE A 152 11.89 6.82 -18.70
C ILE A 152 12.18 6.33 -17.27
N GLY A 153 12.25 5.01 -17.06
CA GLY A 153 12.59 4.41 -15.77
C GLY A 153 13.93 4.90 -15.22
N LYS A 154 14.98 4.89 -16.04
CA LYS A 154 16.31 5.39 -15.65
C LYS A 154 16.29 6.89 -15.29
N ILE A 155 15.55 7.71 -16.04
CA ILE A 155 15.39 9.13 -15.75
C ILE A 155 14.67 9.32 -14.43
N SER A 156 13.56 8.59 -14.19
CA SER A 156 12.78 8.66 -12.95
C SER A 156 13.61 8.22 -11.73
N TRP A 157 14.39 7.14 -11.83
CA TRP A 157 15.31 6.72 -10.78
C TRP A 157 16.35 7.79 -10.46
N LYS A 158 16.96 8.41 -11.47
CA LYS A 158 17.93 9.49 -11.29
C LYS A 158 17.31 10.72 -10.64
N ASP A 159 16.08 11.07 -11.05
CA ASP A 159 15.35 12.20 -10.48
C ASP A 159 14.96 11.93 -9.01
N MET A 160 14.50 10.72 -8.71
CA MET A 160 14.26 10.27 -7.33
C MET A 160 15.50 10.45 -6.46
N GLY A 161 16.67 10.00 -6.92
CA GLY A 161 17.93 10.15 -6.21
C GLY A 161 18.31 11.62 -6.00
N LYS A 162 18.11 12.48 -7.01
CA LYS A 162 18.36 13.91 -6.92
C LYS A 162 17.44 14.60 -5.91
N VAL A 163 16.15 14.29 -5.93
CA VAL A 163 15.14 14.92 -5.05
C VAL A 163 15.27 14.36 -3.65
N MET A 164 15.05 13.05 -3.46
CA MET A 164 15.03 12.44 -2.13
C MET A 164 16.39 12.48 -1.44
N GLY A 165 17.50 12.50 -2.18
CA GLY A 165 18.85 12.63 -1.61
C GLY A 165 19.12 13.95 -0.88
N GLN A 166 18.22 14.91 -0.94
CA GLN A 166 18.29 16.17 -0.19
C GLN A 166 17.49 16.12 1.13
N ALA A 167 16.75 15.03 1.38
CA ALA A 167 16.06 14.85 2.65
C ALA A 167 17.03 14.45 3.77
N ASP A 168 16.71 14.82 5.00
CA ASP A 168 17.48 14.42 6.20
C ASP A 168 17.36 12.91 6.45
N VAL A 169 16.19 12.33 6.13
CA VAL A 169 15.91 10.90 6.24
C VAL A 169 15.09 10.44 5.04
N VAL A 170 15.51 9.32 4.45
CA VAL A 170 14.75 8.66 3.38
C VAL A 170 14.28 7.29 3.88
N THR A 171 13.01 7.00 3.70
CA THR A 171 12.39 5.72 4.06
C THR A 171 11.70 5.07 2.87
N THR A 172 11.44 3.77 2.98
CA THR A 172 10.63 2.99 2.02
C THR A 172 10.06 1.77 2.74
N PRO A 173 8.91 1.20 2.31
CA PRO A 173 8.22 0.22 3.13
C PRO A 173 8.94 -1.13 3.31
N THR A 174 9.89 -1.49 2.43
CA THR A 174 10.52 -2.81 2.50
C THR A 174 12.03 -2.77 2.23
N PRO A 175 12.81 -3.75 2.76
CA PRO A 175 14.23 -3.88 2.46
C PRO A 175 14.52 -4.04 0.96
N LEU A 176 13.63 -4.73 0.22
CA LEU A 176 13.76 -4.87 -1.23
C LEU A 176 13.70 -3.52 -1.94
N ALA A 177 12.73 -2.67 -1.57
CA ALA A 177 12.61 -1.32 -2.12
C ALA A 177 13.83 -0.45 -1.75
N ALA A 178 14.33 -0.55 -0.50
CA ALA A 178 15.55 0.14 -0.09
C ALA A 178 16.77 -0.28 -0.93
N LYS A 179 16.91 -1.58 -1.19
CA LYS A 179 17.96 -2.12 -2.07
C LYS A 179 17.84 -1.58 -3.49
N ALA A 180 16.63 -1.52 -4.06
CA ALA A 180 16.40 -0.97 -5.39
C ALA A 180 16.73 0.54 -5.44
N MET A 181 16.35 1.31 -4.44
CA MET A 181 16.69 2.74 -4.33
C MET A 181 18.20 2.94 -4.22
N HIS A 182 18.91 2.08 -3.48
CA HIS A 182 20.37 2.11 -3.42
C HIS A 182 21.00 1.84 -4.79
N GLN A 183 20.51 0.82 -5.51
CA GLN A 183 21.08 0.39 -6.79
C GLN A 183 20.78 1.36 -7.94
N HIS A 184 19.59 1.91 -8.01
CA HIS A 184 19.09 2.65 -9.18
C HIS A 184 19.00 4.17 -8.95
N ALA A 185 18.68 4.61 -7.73
CA ALA A 185 18.65 6.02 -7.37
C ALA A 185 19.92 6.51 -6.69
N PHE A 186 20.90 5.60 -6.42
CA PHE A 186 22.17 5.91 -5.74
C PHE A 186 22.00 6.52 -4.34
N LEU A 187 20.95 6.18 -3.65
CA LEU A 187 20.68 6.59 -2.27
C LEU A 187 21.31 5.59 -1.31
N HIS A 188 22.29 6.04 -0.53
CA HIS A 188 23.10 5.15 0.33
C HIS A 188 22.49 4.91 1.72
N LYS A 189 21.59 5.76 2.16
CA LYS A 189 20.92 5.65 3.45
C LYS A 189 19.41 5.70 3.25
N VAL A 190 18.80 4.53 3.09
CA VAL A 190 17.35 4.36 2.98
C VAL A 190 16.91 3.42 4.09
N LEU A 191 16.09 3.91 5.01
CA LEU A 191 15.55 3.13 6.10
C LEU A 191 14.31 2.34 5.62
N PRO A 192 14.34 1.00 5.59
CA PRO A 192 13.12 0.24 5.38
C PRO A 192 12.25 0.34 6.64
N LEU A 193 11.09 0.95 6.49
CA LEU A 193 10.13 1.15 7.56
C LEU A 193 8.74 0.80 7.03
N SER A 194 8.14 -0.24 7.59
CA SER A 194 6.79 -0.69 7.22
C SER A 194 5.79 0.46 7.27
N ASN A 195 4.83 0.46 6.35
CA ASN A 195 3.70 1.40 6.37
C ASN A 195 2.77 1.21 7.60
N GLY A 196 2.98 0.13 8.34
CA GLY A 196 2.21 -0.18 9.54
C GLY A 196 0.82 -0.72 9.26
N ILE A 197 0.37 -1.59 10.13
CA ILE A 197 -0.99 -2.16 10.14
C ILE A 197 -1.55 -2.14 11.57
N ASP A 198 -2.80 -1.75 11.71
CA ASP A 198 -3.57 -1.98 12.93
C ASP A 198 -4.09 -3.41 12.90
N SER A 199 -3.28 -4.31 13.39
CA SER A 199 -3.60 -5.73 13.35
C SER A 199 -4.78 -6.09 14.26
N ALA A 200 -5.05 -5.33 15.31
CA ALA A 200 -6.19 -5.56 16.20
C ALA A 200 -7.54 -5.29 15.51
N ALA A 201 -7.54 -4.43 14.48
CA ALA A 201 -8.74 -4.16 13.71
C ALA A 201 -9.28 -5.37 12.94
N TYR A 202 -8.42 -6.38 12.68
CA TYR A 202 -8.76 -7.57 11.89
C TYR A 202 -8.91 -8.84 12.75
N GLU A 203 -8.78 -8.74 14.07
CA GLU A 203 -8.97 -9.88 14.97
C GLU A 203 -10.44 -10.14 15.29
N LEU A 204 -10.79 -11.39 15.58
CA LEU A 204 -12.05 -11.72 16.21
C LEU A 204 -12.11 -11.07 17.60
N GLN A 205 -13.20 -10.34 17.85
CA GLN A 205 -13.41 -9.73 19.16
C GLN A 205 -13.84 -10.77 20.20
N PRO A 206 -13.54 -10.58 21.48
CA PRO A 206 -13.96 -11.50 22.54
C PRO A 206 -15.50 -11.70 22.53
N GLY A 207 -15.92 -12.94 22.30
CA GLY A 207 -17.34 -13.31 22.23
C GLY A 207 -17.99 -13.12 20.86
N GLU A 208 -17.26 -12.62 19.87
CA GLU A 208 -17.73 -12.54 18.50
C GLU A 208 -17.68 -13.92 17.84
N VAL A 209 -18.74 -14.27 17.13
CA VAL A 209 -18.84 -15.49 16.33
C VAL A 209 -19.13 -15.10 14.90
N ILE A 210 -18.22 -15.40 14.01
CA ILE A 210 -18.40 -15.23 12.56
C ILE A 210 -18.54 -16.63 11.97
N GLU A 211 -19.70 -16.89 11.35
CA GLU A 211 -19.95 -18.18 10.72
C GLU A 211 -19.03 -18.38 9.51
N PRO A 212 -18.33 -19.52 9.43
CA PRO A 212 -17.46 -19.80 8.30
C PRO A 212 -18.27 -20.01 7.02
N HIS A 213 -17.62 -19.88 5.87
CA HIS A 213 -18.24 -20.23 4.60
C HIS A 213 -18.62 -21.71 4.54
N ALA A 214 -19.69 -22.01 3.80
CA ALA A 214 -20.14 -23.41 3.59
C ALA A 214 -19.16 -24.22 2.71
N HIS A 215 -18.31 -23.54 1.96
CA HIS A 215 -17.34 -24.12 1.03
C HIS A 215 -15.97 -23.49 1.26
N PRO A 216 -14.87 -24.23 0.98
CA PRO A 216 -13.53 -23.68 1.03
C PRO A 216 -13.44 -22.40 0.16
N THR A 217 -13.06 -21.29 0.78
CA THR A 217 -13.09 -19.97 0.12
C THR A 217 -11.72 -19.33 0.10
N VAL A 218 -11.29 -18.95 -1.10
CA VAL A 218 -10.13 -18.09 -1.35
C VAL A 218 -10.62 -16.65 -1.45
N VAL A 219 -9.94 -15.73 -0.77
CA VAL A 219 -10.22 -14.29 -0.90
C VAL A 219 -9.07 -13.58 -1.59
N PHE A 220 -9.42 -12.67 -2.49
CA PHE A 220 -8.55 -11.64 -3.04
C PHE A 220 -9.11 -10.27 -2.66
N VAL A 221 -8.22 -9.36 -2.27
CA VAL A 221 -8.57 -7.97 -1.99
C VAL A 221 -7.63 -7.04 -2.73
N GLY A 222 -8.18 -6.06 -3.46
CA GLY A 222 -7.37 -5.07 -4.14
C GLY A 222 -8.06 -4.42 -5.34
N ARG A 223 -7.37 -3.45 -5.94
CA ARG A 223 -7.81 -2.85 -7.19
C ARG A 223 -7.78 -3.89 -8.31
N LEU A 224 -8.80 -3.94 -9.15
CA LEU A 224 -8.86 -4.85 -10.30
C LEU A 224 -8.16 -4.20 -11.49
N ALA A 225 -6.84 -4.39 -11.54
CA ALA A 225 -5.94 -3.85 -12.56
C ALA A 225 -5.04 -4.98 -13.11
N GLU A 226 -4.48 -4.78 -14.30
CA GLU A 226 -3.70 -5.82 -14.98
C GLU A 226 -2.54 -6.36 -14.11
N GLU A 227 -1.82 -5.50 -13.40
CA GLU A 227 -0.68 -5.86 -12.55
C GLU A 227 -1.06 -6.71 -11.33
N LYS A 228 -2.35 -6.85 -11.03
CA LYS A 228 -2.85 -7.69 -9.93
C LYS A 228 -3.09 -9.14 -10.35
N HIS A 229 -3.09 -9.43 -11.64
CA HIS A 229 -3.18 -10.80 -12.20
C HIS A 229 -4.32 -11.66 -11.62
N VAL A 230 -5.49 -11.05 -11.37
CA VAL A 230 -6.67 -11.76 -10.84
C VAL A 230 -7.18 -12.78 -11.85
N ASP A 231 -6.95 -12.57 -13.14
CA ASP A 231 -7.22 -13.52 -14.22
C ASP A 231 -6.49 -14.85 -14.03
N VAL A 232 -5.24 -14.83 -13.54
CA VAL A 232 -4.45 -16.03 -13.20
C VAL A 232 -5.08 -16.77 -12.02
N LEU A 233 -5.60 -16.05 -11.02
CA LEU A 233 -6.29 -16.65 -9.88
C LEU A 233 -7.61 -17.32 -10.29
N ILE A 234 -8.41 -16.66 -11.13
CA ILE A 234 -9.66 -17.25 -11.67
C ILE A 234 -9.35 -18.51 -12.48
N ASN A 235 -8.31 -18.48 -13.33
CA ASN A 235 -7.85 -19.66 -14.06
C ASN A 235 -7.41 -20.78 -13.08
N ALA A 236 -6.70 -20.46 -12.01
CA ALA A 236 -6.26 -21.46 -11.04
C ALA A 236 -7.45 -22.12 -10.33
N VAL A 237 -8.46 -21.34 -9.92
CA VAL A 237 -9.68 -21.89 -9.29
C VAL A 237 -10.41 -22.85 -10.23
N SER A 238 -10.42 -22.58 -11.55
CA SER A 238 -11.04 -23.50 -12.52
C SER A 238 -10.33 -24.85 -12.62
N LYS A 239 -9.04 -24.91 -12.24
CA LYS A 239 -8.18 -26.10 -12.32
C LYS A 239 -8.13 -26.88 -11.00
N THR A 240 -8.74 -26.37 -9.91
CA THR A 240 -8.81 -27.11 -8.65
C THR A 240 -9.73 -28.34 -8.79
N PRO A 241 -9.47 -29.43 -8.04
CA PRO A 241 -10.34 -30.60 -8.03
C PRO A 241 -11.80 -30.25 -7.77
N ALA A 242 -12.71 -30.76 -8.60
CA ALA A 242 -14.15 -30.40 -8.51
C ALA A 242 -14.78 -30.78 -7.15
N GLU A 243 -14.29 -31.85 -6.53
CA GLU A 243 -14.74 -32.33 -5.22
C GLU A 243 -14.42 -31.37 -4.07
N LEU A 244 -13.42 -30.50 -4.22
CA LEU A 244 -13.12 -29.47 -3.22
C LEU A 244 -14.11 -28.30 -3.29
N ASN A 245 -14.80 -28.13 -4.40
CA ASN A 245 -15.76 -27.04 -4.62
C ASN A 245 -15.25 -25.67 -4.15
N VAL A 246 -14.05 -25.30 -4.57
CA VAL A 246 -13.38 -24.05 -4.15
C VAL A 246 -14.14 -22.84 -4.66
N HIS A 247 -14.45 -21.91 -3.76
CA HIS A 247 -15.04 -20.61 -4.06
C HIS A 247 -13.96 -19.50 -4.03
N LEU A 248 -14.21 -18.44 -4.76
CA LEU A 248 -13.34 -17.26 -4.80
C LEU A 248 -14.18 -16.01 -4.56
N GLU A 249 -13.81 -15.24 -3.54
CA GLU A 249 -14.38 -13.91 -3.30
C GLU A 249 -13.35 -12.84 -3.69
N ILE A 250 -13.80 -11.90 -4.51
CA ILE A 250 -12.98 -10.80 -5.06
C ILE A 250 -13.56 -9.50 -4.51
N VAL A 251 -12.78 -8.86 -3.61
CA VAL A 251 -13.14 -7.57 -3.02
C VAL A 251 -12.35 -6.47 -3.69
N GLY A 252 -13.04 -5.51 -4.27
CA GLY A 252 -12.48 -4.36 -4.94
C GLY A 252 -13.13 -4.08 -6.29
N GLY A 253 -12.71 -2.99 -6.91
CA GLY A 253 -13.15 -2.56 -8.23
C GLY A 253 -11.96 -2.13 -9.08
N GLY A 254 -12.18 -1.92 -10.37
CA GLY A 254 -11.13 -1.44 -11.27
C GLY A 254 -11.44 -1.71 -12.75
N GLU A 255 -10.51 -1.30 -13.59
CA GLU A 255 -10.66 -1.23 -15.03
C GLU A 255 -10.84 -2.59 -15.72
N VAL A 256 -10.34 -3.67 -15.11
CA VAL A 256 -10.46 -5.03 -15.71
C VAL A 256 -11.65 -5.84 -15.16
N HIS A 257 -12.50 -5.26 -14.31
CA HIS A 257 -13.62 -5.94 -13.65
C HIS A 257 -14.50 -6.72 -14.65
N ALA A 258 -15.02 -6.05 -15.67
CA ALA A 258 -15.91 -6.68 -16.66
C ALA A 258 -15.23 -7.83 -17.45
N ALA A 259 -13.91 -7.72 -17.70
CA ALA A 259 -13.15 -8.78 -18.35
C ALA A 259 -12.99 -10.02 -17.46
N LEU A 260 -12.81 -9.81 -16.15
CA LEU A 260 -12.69 -10.88 -15.16
C LEU A 260 -14.04 -11.60 -14.94
N GLU A 261 -15.14 -10.88 -14.88
CA GLU A 261 -16.50 -11.48 -14.85
C GLU A 261 -16.74 -12.36 -16.07
N ALA A 262 -16.49 -11.81 -17.28
CA ALA A 262 -16.63 -12.57 -18.50
C ALA A 262 -15.71 -13.80 -18.56
N GLN A 263 -14.54 -13.75 -17.92
CA GLN A 263 -13.63 -14.91 -17.79
C GLN A 263 -14.23 -15.98 -16.88
N ALA A 264 -14.74 -15.60 -15.70
CA ALA A 264 -15.35 -16.53 -14.76
C ALA A 264 -16.55 -17.26 -15.41
N GLU A 265 -17.39 -16.54 -16.14
CA GLU A 265 -18.51 -17.11 -16.90
C GLU A 265 -18.04 -18.11 -17.97
N ARG A 266 -17.04 -17.76 -18.79
CA ARG A 266 -16.48 -18.66 -19.82
C ARG A 266 -15.91 -19.95 -19.24
N LEU A 267 -15.40 -19.91 -18.02
CA LEU A 267 -14.86 -21.06 -17.32
C LEU A 267 -15.91 -21.85 -16.53
N GLY A 268 -17.18 -21.43 -16.58
CA GLY A 268 -18.27 -22.07 -15.83
C GLY A 268 -18.17 -21.89 -14.32
N LEU A 269 -17.58 -20.78 -13.86
CA LEU A 269 -17.32 -20.47 -12.46
C LEU A 269 -18.33 -19.48 -11.85
N GLY A 270 -19.36 -19.05 -12.59
CA GLY A 270 -20.25 -17.96 -12.16
C GLY A 270 -20.82 -18.13 -10.76
N GLU A 271 -21.13 -19.35 -10.33
CA GLU A 271 -21.61 -19.65 -8.97
C GLU A 271 -20.48 -19.68 -7.92
N ARG A 272 -19.25 -19.89 -8.33
CA ARG A 272 -18.09 -20.07 -7.43
C ARG A 272 -17.18 -18.83 -7.33
N VAL A 273 -17.28 -17.87 -8.25
CA VAL A 273 -16.55 -16.62 -8.23
C VAL A 273 -17.49 -15.46 -7.97
N LYS A 274 -17.33 -14.78 -6.85
CA LYS A 274 -18.15 -13.65 -6.45
C LYS A 274 -17.34 -12.37 -6.46
N PHE A 275 -17.84 -11.36 -7.16
CA PHE A 275 -17.30 -10.01 -7.15
C PHE A 275 -18.10 -9.18 -6.14
N LEU A 276 -17.49 -8.82 -5.02
CA LEU A 276 -18.13 -8.12 -3.91
C LEU A 276 -18.09 -6.59 -4.07
N GLY A 277 -17.33 -6.08 -5.06
CA GLY A 277 -17.16 -4.65 -5.26
C GLY A 277 -16.35 -3.99 -4.13
N LEU A 278 -16.59 -2.70 -3.93
CA LEU A 278 -15.98 -1.96 -2.82
C LEU A 278 -16.70 -2.32 -1.52
N ALA A 279 -15.98 -2.86 -0.55
CA ALA A 279 -16.49 -3.26 0.75
C ALA A 279 -16.30 -2.14 1.79
N SER A 280 -17.17 -2.12 2.81
CA SER A 280 -16.91 -1.37 4.04
C SER A 280 -15.75 -2.00 4.83
N ASP A 281 -15.19 -1.28 5.80
CA ASP A 281 -14.13 -1.82 6.66
C ASP A 281 -14.60 -3.07 7.42
N GLU A 282 -15.88 -3.11 7.81
CA GLU A 282 -16.51 -4.26 8.50
C GLU A 282 -16.66 -5.46 7.56
N ASP A 283 -17.21 -5.26 6.36
CA ASP A 283 -17.35 -6.32 5.36
C ASP A 283 -15.99 -6.86 4.91
N LEU A 284 -15.00 -5.97 4.76
CA LEU A 284 -13.62 -6.33 4.42
C LEU A 284 -12.98 -7.20 5.51
N ARG A 285 -13.13 -6.80 6.77
CA ARG A 285 -12.66 -7.56 7.93
C ARG A 285 -13.32 -8.95 7.96
N GLU A 286 -14.62 -9.00 7.76
CA GLU A 286 -15.38 -10.25 7.74
C GLU A 286 -14.92 -11.17 6.60
N ALA A 287 -14.68 -10.64 5.41
CA ALA A 287 -14.15 -11.40 4.27
C ALA A 287 -12.80 -12.06 4.58
N TYR A 288 -11.88 -11.34 5.25
CA TYR A 288 -10.60 -11.93 5.66
C TYR A 288 -10.78 -13.03 6.72
N ILE A 289 -11.62 -12.82 7.75
CA ILE A 289 -11.83 -13.78 8.85
C ILE A 289 -12.51 -15.06 8.36
N LYS A 290 -13.44 -14.95 7.41
CA LYS A 290 -14.17 -16.10 6.84
C LYS A 290 -13.35 -16.90 5.84
N ALA A 291 -12.32 -16.32 5.26
CA ALA A 291 -11.54 -16.97 4.21
C ALA A 291 -10.66 -18.11 4.77
N ASP A 292 -10.62 -19.24 4.06
CA ASP A 292 -9.68 -20.31 4.33
C ASP A 292 -8.27 -20.00 3.83
N LEU A 293 -8.15 -19.07 2.84
CA LEU A 293 -6.92 -18.70 2.19
C LEU A 293 -7.03 -17.30 1.58
N PHE A 294 -6.04 -16.46 1.83
CA PHE A 294 -5.85 -15.22 1.09
C PHE A 294 -4.87 -15.43 -0.06
N CYS A 295 -5.18 -14.91 -1.26
CA CYS A 295 -4.31 -14.97 -2.41
C CYS A 295 -3.99 -13.58 -2.97
N MET A 296 -2.68 -13.29 -3.18
CA MET A 296 -2.21 -12.11 -3.88
C MET A 296 -1.36 -12.52 -5.09
N PRO A 297 -1.95 -12.54 -6.30
CA PRO A 297 -1.21 -12.90 -7.51
C PRO A 297 -0.45 -11.74 -8.15
N GLY A 298 -0.57 -10.52 -7.60
CA GLY A 298 0.06 -9.32 -8.12
C GLY A 298 1.58 -9.39 -8.17
N THR A 299 2.17 -8.78 -9.20
CA THR A 299 3.63 -8.81 -9.44
C THR A 299 4.32 -7.46 -9.23
N ALA A 300 3.59 -6.43 -8.74
CA ALA A 300 4.09 -5.06 -8.61
C ALA A 300 3.95 -4.48 -7.18
N GLU A 301 3.95 -5.35 -6.16
CA GLU A 301 3.78 -4.92 -4.77
C GLU A 301 5.08 -4.38 -4.18
N LEU A 302 5.06 -3.15 -3.63
CA LEU A 302 6.15 -2.62 -2.80
C LEU A 302 6.02 -3.05 -1.35
N GLN A 303 4.79 -3.06 -0.85
CA GLN A 303 4.33 -3.67 0.38
C GLN A 303 2.83 -3.91 0.22
N SER A 304 2.40 -5.14 0.37
CA SER A 304 0.99 -5.48 0.25
C SER A 304 0.29 -5.30 1.60
N LEU A 305 -0.33 -4.13 1.82
CA LEU A 305 -1.10 -3.87 3.04
C LEU A 305 -2.25 -4.87 3.20
N VAL A 306 -2.95 -5.19 2.11
CA VAL A 306 -4.04 -6.18 2.12
C VAL A 306 -3.57 -7.58 2.50
N THR A 307 -2.32 -7.94 2.19
CA THR A 307 -1.72 -9.19 2.70
C THR A 307 -1.50 -9.11 4.20
N LEU A 308 -0.99 -7.99 4.72
CA LEU A 308 -0.83 -7.80 6.17
C LEU A 308 -2.18 -7.79 6.90
N GLU A 309 -3.23 -7.26 6.27
CA GLU A 309 -4.61 -7.31 6.79
C GLU A 309 -5.12 -8.74 6.90
N ALA A 310 -4.99 -9.54 5.83
CA ALA A 310 -5.33 -10.96 5.84
C ALA A 310 -4.53 -11.76 6.89
N MET A 311 -3.22 -11.52 6.97
CA MET A 311 -2.36 -12.13 7.99
C MET A 311 -2.77 -11.73 9.41
N SER A 312 -3.23 -10.50 9.61
CA SER A 312 -3.77 -10.00 10.88
C SER A 312 -5.05 -10.73 11.29
N ALA A 313 -5.89 -11.10 10.33
CA ALA A 313 -7.09 -11.92 10.52
C ALA A 313 -6.77 -13.42 10.78
N SER A 314 -5.49 -13.78 10.90
CA SER A 314 -5.05 -15.18 11.04
C SER A 314 -5.40 -16.04 9.82
N THR A 315 -5.33 -15.48 8.61
CA THR A 315 -5.59 -16.19 7.36
C THR A 315 -4.27 -16.67 6.75
N PRO A 316 -4.16 -17.96 6.34
CA PRO A 316 -3.04 -18.44 5.55
C PRO A 316 -2.89 -17.64 4.24
N VAL A 317 -1.67 -17.50 3.74
CA VAL A 317 -1.41 -16.69 2.55
C VAL A 317 -0.79 -17.49 1.40
N LEU A 318 -1.20 -17.17 0.17
CA LEU A 318 -0.62 -17.70 -1.07
C LEU A 318 -0.27 -16.52 -1.98
N LEU A 319 1.03 -16.27 -2.12
CA LEU A 319 1.52 -15.05 -2.73
C LEU A 319 2.39 -15.36 -3.96
N ALA A 320 2.36 -14.49 -4.95
CA ALA A 320 3.29 -14.59 -6.08
C ALA A 320 4.74 -14.42 -5.60
N ASP A 321 5.66 -15.23 -6.13
CA ASP A 321 7.10 -15.05 -5.88
C ASP A 321 7.63 -13.86 -6.69
N ALA A 322 7.18 -12.67 -6.30
CA ALA A 322 7.47 -11.42 -7.01
C ALA A 322 7.63 -10.24 -6.06
N MET A 323 8.57 -9.36 -6.37
CA MET A 323 8.80 -8.09 -5.68
C MET A 323 8.86 -8.24 -4.16
N ALA A 324 8.00 -7.53 -3.43
CA ALA A 324 8.01 -7.52 -1.97
C ALA A 324 7.17 -8.63 -1.32
N LEU A 325 6.46 -9.48 -2.08
CA LEU A 325 5.61 -10.52 -1.49
C LEU A 325 6.40 -11.65 -0.78
N PRO A 326 7.55 -12.11 -1.30
CA PRO A 326 8.27 -13.24 -0.70
C PRO A 326 8.67 -13.04 0.76
N HIS A 327 8.91 -11.80 1.22
CA HIS A 327 9.28 -11.57 2.62
C HIS A 327 8.13 -11.79 3.62
N LEU A 328 6.88 -11.87 3.13
CA LEU A 328 5.69 -12.14 3.93
C LEU A 328 5.34 -13.63 4.02
N VAL A 329 6.13 -14.51 3.37
CA VAL A 329 5.89 -15.95 3.37
C VAL A 329 7.08 -16.69 3.95
N ARG A 330 6.79 -17.61 4.85
CA ARG A 330 7.67 -18.72 5.25
C ARG A 330 7.03 -20.00 4.75
N ASP A 331 7.64 -20.57 3.73
CA ASP A 331 7.07 -21.68 2.96
C ASP A 331 6.69 -22.87 3.86
N GLY A 332 5.43 -23.26 3.84
CA GLY A 332 4.86 -24.32 4.69
C GLY A 332 4.54 -23.91 6.12
N GLU A 333 4.97 -22.73 6.62
CA GLU A 333 4.68 -22.26 7.98
C GLU A 333 3.42 -21.38 8.02
N ASN A 334 3.34 -20.33 7.18
CA ASN A 334 2.19 -19.43 7.10
C ASN A 334 1.50 -19.41 5.73
N GLY A 335 2.03 -20.14 4.76
CA GLY A 335 1.54 -20.18 3.39
C GLY A 335 2.57 -20.70 2.42
N TYR A 336 2.41 -20.34 1.16
CA TYR A 336 3.34 -20.70 0.09
C TYR A 336 3.54 -19.55 -0.89
N LEU A 337 4.69 -19.58 -1.57
CA LEU A 337 4.92 -18.79 -2.78
C LEU A 337 4.53 -19.63 -3.99
N PHE A 338 4.05 -18.98 -5.05
CA PHE A 338 3.82 -19.62 -6.35
C PHE A 338 4.51 -18.85 -7.46
N THR A 339 4.82 -19.55 -8.57
CA THR A 339 5.45 -18.97 -9.76
C THR A 339 4.53 -17.91 -10.38
N PRO A 340 4.97 -16.65 -10.53
CA PRO A 340 4.16 -15.59 -11.12
C PRO A 340 3.59 -15.98 -12.50
N ASN A 341 2.33 -15.67 -12.74
CA ASN A 341 1.57 -15.97 -13.94
C ASN A 341 1.38 -17.47 -14.25
N ASP A 342 1.70 -18.37 -13.33
CA ASP A 342 1.50 -19.82 -13.47
C ASP A 342 0.23 -20.25 -12.72
N SER A 343 -0.87 -20.38 -13.44
CA SER A 343 -2.15 -20.81 -12.87
C SER A 343 -2.17 -22.32 -12.51
N ASP A 344 -1.27 -23.14 -13.04
CA ASP A 344 -1.17 -24.55 -12.66
C ASP A 344 -0.46 -24.73 -11.32
N ASP A 345 0.66 -24.03 -11.10
CA ASP A 345 1.34 -23.99 -9.81
C ASP A 345 0.44 -23.37 -8.74
N LEU A 346 -0.27 -22.28 -9.08
CA LEU A 346 -1.23 -21.65 -8.17
C LEU A 346 -2.35 -22.60 -7.77
N ALA A 347 -2.97 -23.32 -8.73
CA ALA A 347 -4.03 -24.30 -8.46
C ALA A 347 -3.56 -25.47 -7.59
N ALA A 348 -2.33 -25.97 -7.85
CA ALA A 348 -1.74 -27.04 -7.06
C ALA A 348 -1.54 -26.59 -5.59
N LYS A 349 -1.10 -25.33 -5.35
CA LYS A 349 -0.89 -24.80 -4.01
C LYS A 349 -2.19 -24.44 -3.30
N ILE A 350 -3.21 -23.92 -3.98
CA ILE A 350 -4.58 -23.76 -3.46
C ILE A 350 -5.07 -25.13 -2.97
N THR A 351 -5.00 -26.16 -3.83
CA THR A 351 -5.43 -27.52 -3.51
C THR A 351 -4.70 -28.06 -2.28
N ARG A 352 -3.38 -27.92 -2.25
CA ARG A 352 -2.53 -28.35 -1.14
C ARG A 352 -2.97 -27.75 0.20
N ILE A 353 -3.19 -26.43 0.27
CA ILE A 353 -3.58 -25.74 1.51
C ILE A 353 -4.99 -26.15 1.92
N LEU A 354 -5.95 -26.19 1.00
CA LEU A 354 -7.34 -26.48 1.32
C LEU A 354 -7.59 -27.95 1.67
N GLN A 355 -6.70 -28.86 1.29
CA GLN A 355 -6.72 -30.28 1.70
C GLN A 355 -6.08 -30.53 3.07
N LEU A 356 -5.37 -29.57 3.66
CA LEU A 356 -4.85 -29.71 5.00
C LEU A 356 -5.98 -29.86 6.03
N PRO A 357 -5.78 -30.61 7.10
CA PRO A 357 -6.69 -30.60 8.25
C PRO A 357 -6.96 -29.20 8.76
N ALA A 358 -8.16 -28.93 9.26
CA ALA A 358 -8.55 -27.60 9.75
C ALA A 358 -7.59 -27.06 10.82
N GLU A 359 -7.08 -27.94 11.70
CA GLU A 359 -6.10 -27.57 12.73
C GLU A 359 -4.76 -27.09 12.12
N GLU A 360 -4.30 -27.73 11.05
CA GLU A 360 -3.06 -27.33 10.37
C GLU A 360 -3.24 -25.99 9.64
N ARG A 361 -4.39 -25.77 8.98
CA ARG A 361 -4.71 -24.46 8.38
C ARG A 361 -4.80 -23.36 9.44
N ALA A 362 -5.45 -23.65 10.57
CA ALA A 362 -5.51 -22.70 11.68
C ALA A 362 -4.12 -22.38 12.25
N ALA A 363 -3.24 -23.39 12.39
CA ALA A 363 -1.86 -23.16 12.82
C ALA A 363 -1.07 -22.31 11.83
N MET A 364 -1.29 -22.51 10.53
CA MET A 364 -0.72 -21.70 9.44
C MET A 364 -1.21 -20.24 9.52
N GLY A 365 -2.49 -20.01 9.76
CA GLY A 365 -3.06 -18.68 9.99
C GLY A 365 -2.47 -17.99 11.23
N GLN A 366 -2.30 -18.73 12.34
CA GLN A 366 -1.63 -18.17 13.53
C GLN A 366 -0.17 -17.83 13.28
N ALA A 367 0.53 -18.55 12.40
CA ALA A 367 1.86 -18.19 11.97
C ALA A 367 1.85 -16.88 11.15
N SER A 368 0.89 -16.71 10.23
CA SER A 368 0.66 -15.43 9.54
C SER A 368 0.53 -14.28 10.55
N ARG A 369 -0.32 -14.45 11.56
CA ARG A 369 -0.57 -13.43 12.59
C ARG A 369 0.70 -13.02 13.36
N ARG A 370 1.54 -13.98 13.74
CA ARG A 370 2.83 -13.68 14.41
C ARG A 370 3.78 -12.89 13.52
N MET A 371 3.76 -13.13 12.21
CA MET A 371 4.64 -12.42 11.26
C MET A 371 4.23 -10.96 11.04
N VAL A 372 3.03 -10.55 11.43
CA VAL A 372 2.58 -9.15 11.32
C VAL A 372 3.11 -8.28 12.46
N GLU A 373 3.50 -8.83 13.60
CA GLU A 373 3.92 -8.06 14.78
C GLU A 373 4.98 -6.96 14.48
N PRO A 374 6.02 -7.21 13.66
CA PRO A 374 6.99 -6.19 13.30
C PRO A 374 6.41 -5.04 12.45
N HIS A 375 5.21 -5.23 11.90
CA HIS A 375 4.51 -4.26 11.05
C HIS A 375 3.46 -3.43 11.81
N SER A 376 3.55 -3.33 13.13
CA SER A 376 2.62 -2.56 13.95
C SER A 376 2.54 -1.09 13.52
N ILE A 377 1.33 -0.57 13.33
CA ILE A 377 1.11 0.85 13.04
C ILE A 377 1.64 1.75 14.16
N GLU A 378 1.49 1.34 15.41
CA GLU A 378 1.98 2.09 16.56
C GLU A 378 3.51 2.22 16.55
N GLY A 379 4.23 1.11 16.25
CA GLY A 379 5.70 1.13 16.08
C GLY A 379 6.12 2.01 14.90
N THR A 380 5.39 1.95 13.79
CA THR A 380 5.62 2.82 12.63
C THR A 380 5.45 4.29 12.97
N LEU A 381 4.36 4.65 13.63
CA LEU A 381 4.08 6.03 14.05
C LEU A 381 5.14 6.54 15.05
N GLN A 382 5.53 5.72 16.03
CA GLN A 382 6.58 6.08 16.96
C GLN A 382 7.90 6.36 16.25
N THR A 383 8.27 5.51 15.31
CA THR A 383 9.49 5.69 14.52
C THR A 383 9.43 6.98 13.70
N PHE A 384 8.32 7.29 13.04
CA PHE A 384 8.18 8.55 12.30
C PHE A 384 8.21 9.77 13.24
N GLU A 385 7.58 9.71 14.40
CA GLU A 385 7.65 10.80 15.38
C GLU A 385 9.10 11.05 15.82
N ASP A 386 9.86 9.99 16.12
CA ASP A 386 11.29 10.10 16.48
C ASP A 386 12.10 10.71 15.32
N LEU A 387 11.83 10.28 14.07
CA LEU A 387 12.44 10.85 12.88
C LEU A 387 12.12 12.34 12.73
N TYR A 388 10.88 12.76 12.97
CA TYR A 388 10.48 14.17 12.92
C TYR A 388 11.20 15.02 13.97
N ARG A 389 11.47 14.46 15.14
CA ARG A 389 12.16 15.11 16.24
C ARG A 389 13.69 15.09 16.12
N GLY A 390 14.24 14.51 15.06
CA GLY A 390 15.67 14.56 14.76
C GLY A 390 16.45 13.28 15.04
N ALA A 391 15.79 12.18 15.37
CA ALA A 391 16.46 10.89 15.45
C ALA A 391 17.15 10.56 14.12
N SER A 392 18.34 9.95 14.21
CA SER A 392 19.07 9.34 13.10
C SER A 392 19.14 7.84 13.35
N TYR A 393 18.81 7.04 12.33
CA TYR A 393 18.97 5.60 12.39
C TYR A 393 20.25 5.21 11.66
N ASP A 394 21.16 4.51 12.36
CA ASP A 394 22.36 3.93 11.76
C ASP A 394 21.99 2.68 10.94
N ASP A 395 22.71 2.44 9.85
CA ASP A 395 22.53 1.30 8.92
C ASP A 395 22.67 -0.10 9.58
N LYS A 396 22.89 -0.16 10.90
CA LYS A 396 23.04 -1.39 11.67
C LYS A 396 21.73 -1.95 12.26
N ALA A 397 20.63 -1.26 12.05
CA ALA A 397 19.30 -1.69 12.52
C ALA A 397 18.49 -2.44 11.44
N LEU A 398 19.16 -2.91 10.40
CA LEU A 398 18.59 -3.69 9.29
C LEU A 398 18.97 -5.16 9.39
#